data_74c7bc32e87c60d83943aba9ff1dca9c
#
_entry.id   74c7bc32e87c60d83943aba9ff1dca9c
#
_cell.length_a   1.000
_cell.length_b   1.000
_cell.length_c   1.000
_cell.angle_alpha   90.00
_cell.angle_beta   90.00
_cell.angle_gamma   90.00
#
_symmetry.space_group_name_H-M   'P 1'
#
loop_
_entity.id
_entity.type
_entity.pdbx_description
1 polymer ?
#
loop_
_entity_poly.entity_id
_entity_poly.type
_entity_poly.pdbx_seq_one_letter_code
_entity_poly.pdbx_strand_id
1 'polypeptide(L)'
;AVQNRVEGCETEFKKHPDIKILSSNQNAKGSREGGLEVMTSLLAANPKIDGVFAINDPTAIGADLAAKQAQRSEFFIVGVDGSPDGEEALKRKNSLFVATPAQDPQVMAAKAVEIGYNILQGKPAPTAPVLIPVTMIDKNNVSSYKGWTVK
;
A
#
# COMPACT_ATOMS: atom_id res chain seq x y z
N ALA A 1 -1.77 12.22 -0.78
CA ALA A 1 -1.08 10.92 -0.66
C ALA A 1 -1.73 9.84 -1.54
N VAL A 2 -3.05 9.62 -1.46
CA VAL A 2 -3.74 8.57 -2.25
C VAL A 2 -3.56 8.77 -3.76
N GLN A 3 -3.83 9.96 -4.27
CA GLN A 3 -3.64 10.27 -5.69
C GLN A 3 -2.21 9.99 -6.16
N ASN A 4 -1.20 10.45 -5.41
CA ASN A 4 0.20 10.23 -5.76
C ASN A 4 0.57 8.74 -5.80
N ARG A 5 -0.05 7.91 -4.95
CA ARG A 5 0.16 6.45 -4.98
C ARG A 5 -0.42 5.83 -6.25
N VAL A 6 -1.62 6.25 -6.65
CA VAL A 6 -2.26 5.80 -7.90
C VAL A 6 -1.47 6.28 -9.11
N GLU A 7 -1.14 7.57 -9.17
CA GLU A 7 -0.37 8.16 -10.28
C GLU A 7 1.01 7.51 -10.43
N GLY A 8 1.69 7.23 -9.31
CA GLY A 8 2.98 6.54 -9.32
C GLY A 8 2.88 5.13 -9.90
N CYS A 9 1.88 4.37 -9.47
CA CYS A 9 1.61 3.03 -9.99
C CYS A 9 1.27 3.05 -11.47
N GLU A 10 0.34 3.90 -11.90
CA GLU A 10 -0.05 4.02 -13.32
C GLU A 10 1.10 4.52 -14.20
N THR A 11 1.93 5.43 -13.69
CA THR A 11 3.10 5.93 -14.41
C THR A 11 4.10 4.81 -14.66
N GLU A 12 4.29 3.93 -13.68
CA GLU A 12 5.17 2.77 -13.84
C GLU A 12 4.58 1.76 -14.81
N PHE A 13 3.31 1.42 -14.69
CA PHE A 13 2.63 0.50 -15.61
C PHE A 13 2.69 0.94 -17.07
N LYS A 14 2.58 2.25 -17.34
CA LYS A 14 2.68 2.79 -18.71
C LYS A 14 4.03 2.58 -19.38
N LYS A 15 5.09 2.28 -18.62
CA LYS A 15 6.41 1.92 -19.18
C LYS A 15 6.47 0.47 -19.66
N HIS A 16 5.48 -0.34 -19.33
CA HIS A 16 5.38 -1.76 -19.63
C HIS A 16 4.14 -2.01 -20.51
N PRO A 17 4.26 -1.93 -21.84
CA PRO A 17 3.12 -1.98 -22.75
C PRO A 17 2.34 -3.30 -22.72
N ASP A 18 2.94 -4.37 -22.20
CA ASP A 18 2.30 -5.67 -22.02
C ASP A 18 1.36 -5.71 -20.80
N ILE A 19 1.41 -4.70 -19.92
CA ILE A 19 0.51 -4.60 -18.78
C ILE A 19 -0.79 -3.93 -19.20
N LYS A 20 -1.89 -4.70 -19.11
CA LYS A 20 -3.24 -4.18 -19.31
C LYS A 20 -3.89 -3.83 -17.98
N ILE A 21 -4.15 -2.55 -17.75
CA ILE A 21 -4.90 -2.10 -16.58
C ILE A 21 -6.38 -2.43 -16.77
N LEU A 22 -6.92 -3.33 -15.97
CA LEU A 22 -8.32 -3.77 -16.03
C LEU A 22 -9.26 -2.74 -15.37
N SER A 23 -8.81 -2.10 -14.28
CA SER A 23 -9.55 -1.07 -13.55
C SER A 23 -8.60 -0.23 -12.71
N SER A 24 -8.79 1.10 -12.69
CA SER A 24 -8.02 2.04 -11.86
C SER A 24 -8.87 3.11 -11.17
N ASN A 25 -10.19 3.06 -11.34
CA ASN A 25 -11.13 4.07 -10.86
C ASN A 25 -11.97 3.63 -9.65
N GLN A 26 -11.60 2.54 -9.00
CA GLN A 26 -12.33 2.00 -7.85
C GLN A 26 -11.99 2.76 -6.57
N ASN A 27 -13.00 2.97 -5.71
CA ASN A 27 -12.81 3.63 -4.42
C ASN A 27 -13.17 2.67 -3.27
N ALA A 28 -12.15 2.03 -2.70
CA ALA A 28 -12.26 1.17 -1.53
C ALA A 28 -12.25 1.93 -0.19
N LYS A 29 -12.34 3.27 -0.21
CA LYS A 29 -12.34 4.14 0.98
C LYS A 29 -11.12 3.95 1.91
N GLY A 30 -10.04 3.34 1.39
CA GLY A 30 -8.84 3.03 2.15
C GLY A 30 -9.06 2.04 3.29
N SER A 31 -10.14 1.26 3.27
CA SER A 31 -10.53 0.36 4.36
C SER A 31 -10.48 -1.12 3.94
N ARG A 32 -10.46 -2.01 4.93
CA ARG A 32 -10.52 -3.46 4.71
C ARG A 32 -11.87 -3.87 4.11
N GLU A 33 -12.96 -3.32 4.62
CA GLU A 33 -14.32 -3.58 4.14
C GLU A 33 -14.49 -3.12 2.69
N GLY A 34 -14.02 -1.91 2.38
CA GLY A 34 -14.05 -1.39 1.01
C GLY A 34 -13.16 -2.20 0.06
N GLY A 35 -12.00 -2.65 0.51
CA GLY A 35 -11.13 -3.55 -0.24
C GLY A 35 -11.79 -4.88 -0.56
N LEU A 36 -12.48 -5.47 0.42
CA LEU A 36 -13.28 -6.69 0.24
C LEU A 36 -14.41 -6.49 -0.78
N GLU A 37 -15.21 -5.44 -0.62
CA GLU A 37 -16.36 -5.14 -1.48
C GLU A 37 -15.94 -4.92 -2.95
N VAL A 38 -14.95 -4.02 -3.15
CA VAL A 38 -14.46 -3.69 -4.47
C VAL A 38 -13.81 -4.89 -5.15
N MET A 39 -12.96 -5.62 -4.42
CA MET A 39 -12.27 -6.77 -5.01
C MET A 39 -13.24 -7.91 -5.33
N THR A 40 -14.28 -8.13 -4.53
CA THR A 40 -15.35 -9.11 -4.84
C THR A 40 -16.00 -8.79 -6.19
N SER A 41 -16.30 -7.51 -6.44
CA SER A 41 -16.87 -7.05 -7.71
C SER A 41 -15.89 -7.22 -8.88
N LEU A 42 -14.61 -6.89 -8.67
CA LEU A 42 -13.57 -7.04 -9.69
C LEU A 42 -13.31 -8.50 -10.06
N LEU A 43 -13.34 -9.41 -9.09
CA LEU A 43 -13.19 -10.85 -9.31
C LEU A 43 -14.35 -11.42 -10.12
N ALA A 44 -15.57 -10.96 -9.86
CA ALA A 44 -16.74 -11.36 -10.63
C ALA A 44 -16.71 -10.86 -12.08
N ALA A 45 -16.19 -9.65 -12.29
CA ALA A 45 -16.13 -9.05 -13.63
C ALA A 45 -14.93 -9.51 -14.48
N ASN A 46 -13.87 -10.02 -13.85
CA ASN A 46 -12.62 -10.36 -14.53
C ASN A 46 -12.24 -11.82 -14.27
N PRO A 47 -12.41 -12.72 -15.27
CA PRO A 47 -12.08 -14.13 -15.09
C PRO A 47 -10.57 -14.38 -14.89
N LYS A 48 -9.71 -13.45 -15.29
CA LYS A 48 -8.27 -13.51 -15.07
C LYS A 48 -7.74 -12.17 -14.57
N ILE A 49 -6.96 -12.22 -13.50
CA ILE A 49 -6.22 -11.11 -12.92
C ILE A 49 -4.80 -11.63 -12.64
N ASP A 50 -3.77 -10.86 -12.96
CA ASP A 50 -2.37 -11.24 -12.72
C ASP A 50 -1.79 -10.51 -11.50
N GLY A 51 -2.28 -9.30 -11.19
CA GLY A 51 -1.83 -8.52 -10.04
C GLY A 51 -2.81 -7.44 -9.62
N VAL A 52 -2.72 -7.05 -8.37
CA VAL A 52 -3.51 -5.97 -7.77
C VAL A 52 -2.60 -5.02 -7.02
N PHE A 53 -2.70 -3.74 -7.33
CA PHE A 53 -2.15 -2.67 -6.49
C PHE A 53 -3.26 -2.07 -5.65
N ALA A 54 -3.10 -2.11 -4.34
CA ALA A 54 -3.99 -1.46 -3.38
C ALA A 54 -3.28 -0.26 -2.75
N ILE A 55 -4.01 0.85 -2.60
CA ILE A 55 -3.45 2.13 -2.15
C ILE A 55 -2.89 2.09 -0.72
N ASN A 56 -3.28 1.10 0.08
CA ASN A 56 -2.80 0.90 1.44
C ASN A 56 -2.98 -0.56 1.88
N ASP A 57 -2.34 -0.93 3.00
CA ASP A 57 -2.40 -2.30 3.54
C ASP A 57 -3.81 -2.74 3.94
N PRO A 58 -4.66 -1.92 4.59
CA PRO A 58 -6.03 -2.34 4.90
C PRO A 58 -6.82 -2.75 3.66
N THR A 59 -6.74 -1.98 2.57
CA THR A 59 -7.38 -2.30 1.29
C THR A 59 -6.82 -3.59 0.69
N ALA A 60 -5.49 -3.78 0.73
CA ALA A 60 -4.82 -4.99 0.25
C ALA A 60 -5.28 -6.25 1.02
N ILE A 61 -5.40 -6.15 2.34
CA ILE A 61 -5.88 -7.24 3.20
C ILE A 61 -7.34 -7.58 2.90
N GLY A 62 -8.18 -6.56 2.64
CA GLY A 62 -9.56 -6.76 2.19
C GLY A 62 -9.63 -7.48 0.85
N ALA A 63 -8.77 -7.11 -0.11
CA ALA A 63 -8.67 -7.78 -1.40
C ALA A 63 -8.20 -9.25 -1.27
N ASP A 64 -7.24 -9.55 -0.39
CA ASP A 64 -6.80 -10.92 -0.10
C ASP A 64 -7.94 -11.77 0.50
N LEU A 65 -8.78 -11.17 1.34
CA LEU A 65 -9.96 -11.84 1.89
C LEU A 65 -10.99 -12.15 0.79
N ALA A 66 -11.25 -11.21 -0.13
CA ALA A 66 -12.16 -11.42 -1.27
C ALA A 66 -11.66 -12.57 -2.17
N ALA A 67 -10.36 -12.62 -2.44
CA ALA A 67 -9.74 -13.69 -3.20
C ALA A 67 -9.97 -15.07 -2.55
N LYS A 68 -9.78 -15.17 -1.24
CA LYS A 68 -10.03 -16.40 -0.47
C LYS A 68 -11.48 -16.83 -0.53
N GLN A 69 -12.43 -15.89 -0.38
CA GLN A 69 -13.87 -16.20 -0.47
C GLN A 69 -14.26 -16.67 -1.87
N ALA A 70 -13.66 -16.10 -2.92
CA ALA A 70 -13.87 -16.50 -4.31
C ALA A 70 -13.05 -17.73 -4.72
N GLN A 71 -12.22 -18.28 -3.83
CA GLN A 71 -11.29 -19.39 -4.11
C GLN A 71 -10.35 -19.10 -5.30
N ARG A 72 -9.93 -17.82 -5.44
CA ARG A 72 -9.02 -17.34 -6.48
C ARG A 72 -7.62 -17.11 -5.87
N SER A 73 -6.58 -17.59 -6.56
CA SER A 73 -5.19 -17.50 -6.05
C SER A 73 -4.14 -17.30 -7.16
N GLU A 74 -4.56 -16.98 -8.36
CA GLU A 74 -3.70 -16.88 -9.55
C GLU A 74 -2.97 -15.53 -9.67
N PHE A 75 -3.18 -14.60 -8.74
CA PHE A 75 -2.59 -13.25 -8.76
C PHE A 75 -1.91 -12.90 -7.45
N PHE A 76 -1.15 -11.82 -7.46
CA PHE A 76 -0.55 -11.26 -6.27
C PHE A 76 -1.15 -9.89 -5.93
N ILE A 77 -0.96 -9.45 -4.68
CA ILE A 77 -1.44 -8.15 -4.18
C ILE A 77 -0.26 -7.39 -3.58
N VAL A 78 -0.12 -6.12 -3.94
CA VAL A 78 0.82 -5.17 -3.33
C VAL A 78 0.02 -4.06 -2.64
N GLY A 79 0.39 -3.75 -1.40
CA GLY A 79 -0.19 -2.62 -0.66
C GLY A 79 0.79 -1.46 -0.53
N VAL A 80 0.52 -0.56 0.40
CA VAL A 80 1.41 0.52 0.86
C VAL A 80 1.15 0.71 2.34
N ASP A 81 2.15 0.94 3.12
CA ASP A 81 2.26 1.45 4.50
C ASP A 81 3.29 0.68 5.33
N GLY A 82 3.41 -0.65 5.21
CA GLY A 82 4.19 -1.47 6.14
C GLY A 82 3.56 -1.49 7.54
N SER A 83 2.23 -1.48 7.60
CA SER A 83 1.46 -1.46 8.85
C SER A 83 1.62 -2.77 9.65
N PRO A 84 1.32 -2.80 10.95
CA PRO A 84 1.34 -4.05 11.74
C PRO A 84 0.48 -5.16 11.13
N ASP A 85 -0.72 -4.83 10.64
CA ASP A 85 -1.60 -5.79 9.96
C ASP A 85 -1.00 -6.27 8.62
N GLY A 86 -0.33 -5.36 7.88
CA GLY A 86 0.38 -5.69 6.65
C GLY A 86 1.57 -6.62 6.90
N GLU A 87 2.34 -6.36 7.95
CA GLU A 87 3.42 -7.24 8.41
C GLU A 87 2.91 -8.65 8.70
N GLU A 88 1.80 -8.77 9.46
CA GLU A 88 1.18 -10.06 9.73
C GLU A 88 0.67 -10.76 8.46
N ALA A 89 0.08 -10.01 7.53
CA ALA A 89 -0.41 -10.56 6.27
C ALA A 89 0.72 -11.11 5.41
N LEU A 90 1.88 -10.43 5.37
CA LEU A 90 3.08 -10.89 4.66
C LEU A 90 3.64 -12.19 5.23
N LYS A 91 3.57 -12.39 6.55
CA LYS A 91 4.04 -13.61 7.23
C LYS A 91 3.15 -14.83 6.95
N ARG A 92 1.93 -14.64 6.52
CA ARG A 92 0.99 -15.76 6.23
C ARG A 92 1.36 -16.45 4.91
N LYS A 93 1.57 -17.76 4.96
CA LYS A 93 1.96 -18.57 3.78
C LYS A 93 0.96 -18.50 2.63
N ASN A 94 -0.33 -18.48 2.94
CA ASN A 94 -1.44 -18.51 1.99
C ASN A 94 -2.05 -17.12 1.73
N SER A 95 -1.35 -16.03 2.01
CA SER A 95 -1.74 -14.69 1.63
C SER A 95 -1.21 -14.34 0.24
N LEU A 96 -2.06 -13.77 -0.59
CA LEU A 96 -1.69 -13.20 -1.89
C LEU A 96 -1.00 -11.84 -1.75
N PHE A 97 -1.04 -11.24 -0.56
CA PHE A 97 -0.34 -10.00 -0.24
C PHE A 97 1.16 -10.29 -0.13
N VAL A 98 1.95 -9.74 -1.06
CA VAL A 98 3.35 -10.13 -1.24
C VAL A 98 4.35 -9.03 -0.89
N ALA A 99 3.97 -7.76 -0.97
CA ALA A 99 4.86 -6.65 -0.68
C ALA A 99 4.11 -5.37 -0.28
N THR A 100 4.80 -4.50 0.47
CA THR A 100 4.35 -3.17 0.85
C THR A 100 5.55 -2.24 1.01
N PRO A 101 5.60 -1.07 0.34
CA PRO A 101 6.55 -0.02 0.70
C PRO A 101 6.16 0.57 2.05
N ALA A 102 7.02 0.32 3.03
CA ALA A 102 6.79 0.72 4.42
C ALA A 102 7.14 2.18 4.65
N GLN A 103 6.23 2.91 5.26
CA GLN A 103 6.44 4.26 5.81
C GLN A 103 7.12 4.17 7.17
N ASP A 104 7.71 5.29 7.61
CA ASP A 104 8.18 5.47 8.99
C ASP A 104 7.37 6.59 9.67
N PRO A 105 6.26 6.25 10.36
CA PRO A 105 5.42 7.24 11.02
C PRO A 105 6.14 8.04 12.09
N GLN A 106 7.16 7.47 12.75
CA GLN A 106 7.93 8.18 13.78
C GLN A 106 8.81 9.25 13.16
N VAL A 107 9.57 8.92 12.12
CA VAL A 107 10.38 9.88 11.39
C VAL A 107 9.49 10.97 10.77
N MET A 108 8.34 10.60 10.23
CA MET A 108 7.37 11.54 9.66
C MET A 108 6.86 12.52 10.72
N ALA A 109 6.45 12.04 11.89
CA ALA A 109 5.96 12.87 12.99
C ALA A 109 7.07 13.77 13.56
N ALA A 110 8.26 13.22 13.80
CA ALA A 110 9.41 14.00 14.30
C ALA A 110 9.77 15.12 13.32
N LYS A 111 9.78 14.83 12.02
CA LYS A 111 10.08 15.83 10.99
C LYS A 111 9.01 16.92 10.90
N ALA A 112 7.76 16.57 11.04
CA ALA A 112 6.67 17.55 11.07
C ALA A 112 6.79 18.49 12.27
N VAL A 113 7.08 17.96 13.47
CA VAL A 113 7.31 18.77 14.69
C VAL A 113 8.54 19.66 14.54
N GLU A 114 9.67 19.14 14.03
CA GLU A 114 10.89 19.91 13.75
C GLU A 114 10.60 21.12 12.84
N ILE A 115 9.88 20.89 11.75
CA ILE A 115 9.53 21.93 10.79
C ILE A 115 8.62 22.97 11.47
N GLY A 116 7.59 22.54 12.18
CA GLY A 116 6.68 23.44 12.92
C GLY A 116 7.42 24.30 13.95
N TYR A 117 8.32 23.71 14.72
CA TYR A 117 9.15 24.43 15.67
C TYR A 117 10.06 25.48 14.99
N ASN A 118 10.70 25.12 13.89
CA ASN A 118 11.53 26.03 13.12
C ASN A 118 10.74 27.24 12.59
N ILE A 119 9.50 27.04 12.12
CA ILE A 119 8.63 28.11 11.68
C ILE A 119 8.29 29.06 12.85
N LEU A 120 7.99 28.54 14.04
CA LEU A 120 7.76 29.32 15.25
C LEU A 120 9.00 30.16 15.67
N GLN A 121 10.20 29.70 15.31
CA GLN A 121 11.45 30.43 15.52
C GLN A 121 11.78 31.44 14.40
N GLY A 122 10.81 31.72 13.49
CA GLY A 122 10.98 32.67 12.40
C GLY A 122 11.76 32.13 11.20
N LYS A 123 12.07 30.83 11.13
CA LYS A 123 12.67 30.22 9.94
C LYS A 123 11.63 30.02 8.86
N PRO A 124 11.98 30.14 7.57
CA PRO A 124 11.03 29.96 6.46
C PRO A 124 10.50 28.53 6.44
N ALA A 125 9.23 28.38 6.10
CA ALA A 125 8.64 27.06 5.81
C ALA A 125 9.30 26.43 4.57
N PRO A 126 9.37 25.09 4.47
CA PRO A 126 9.79 24.43 3.24
C PRO A 126 8.92 24.87 2.06
N THR A 127 9.55 25.17 0.94
CA THR A 127 8.86 25.57 -0.30
C THR A 127 8.32 24.39 -1.11
N ALA A 128 8.71 23.17 -0.77
CA ALA A 128 8.28 21.92 -1.37
C ALA A 128 7.94 20.87 -0.31
N PRO A 129 7.12 19.86 -0.62
CA PRO A 129 6.87 18.74 0.29
C PRO A 129 8.17 18.04 0.72
N VAL A 130 8.32 17.81 2.02
CA VAL A 130 9.43 17.02 2.56
C VAL A 130 9.07 15.54 2.44
N LEU A 131 9.75 14.82 1.55
CA LEU A 131 9.51 13.41 1.30
C LEU A 131 10.37 12.56 2.23
N ILE A 132 9.75 11.62 2.91
CA ILE A 132 10.42 10.61 3.73
C ILE A 132 10.53 9.34 2.89
N PRO A 133 11.75 8.79 2.69
CA PRO A 133 11.94 7.55 1.93
C PRO A 133 11.15 6.39 2.54
N VAL A 134 10.69 5.48 1.67
CA VAL A 134 10.04 4.23 2.07
C VAL A 134 10.99 3.06 1.89
N THR A 135 10.77 1.99 2.66
CA THR A 135 11.52 0.73 2.53
C THR A 135 10.60 -0.35 2.00
N MET A 136 11.00 -1.07 0.95
CA MET A 136 10.21 -2.19 0.43
C MET A 136 10.29 -3.36 1.40
N ILE A 137 9.12 -3.80 1.88
CA ILE A 137 8.97 -4.99 2.72
C ILE A 137 8.20 -6.05 1.93
N ASP A 138 8.74 -7.24 1.90
CA ASP A 138 8.18 -8.42 1.23
C ASP A 138 8.28 -9.66 2.11
N LYS A 139 7.86 -10.82 1.59
CA LYS A 139 7.91 -12.10 2.30
C LYS A 139 9.33 -12.56 2.65
N ASN A 140 10.37 -12.06 1.97
CA ASN A 140 11.77 -12.47 2.20
C ASN A 140 12.40 -11.68 3.36
N ASN A 141 11.99 -10.41 3.56
CA ASN A 141 12.61 -9.53 4.55
C ASN A 141 11.71 -9.14 5.71
N VAL A 142 10.41 -9.50 5.69
CA VAL A 142 9.46 -9.16 6.74
C VAL A 142 9.87 -9.66 8.14
N SER A 143 10.63 -10.75 8.23
CA SER A 143 11.10 -11.29 9.51
C SER A 143 12.12 -10.38 10.22
N SER A 144 12.84 -9.54 9.47
CA SER A 144 13.82 -8.57 9.98
C SER A 144 13.25 -7.14 10.05
N TYR A 145 12.02 -6.94 9.60
CA TYR A 145 11.35 -5.65 9.64
C TYR A 145 11.01 -5.25 11.07
N LYS A 146 11.38 -4.02 11.46
CA LYS A 146 11.17 -3.52 12.83
C LYS A 146 9.73 -3.05 13.10
N GLY A 147 8.92 -2.89 12.04
CA GLY A 147 7.55 -2.39 12.15
C GLY A 147 7.46 -0.91 12.53
N TRP A 148 6.24 -0.45 12.74
CA TRP A 148 5.93 0.91 13.21
C TRP A 148 6.09 1.06 14.72
N THR A 149 6.07 -0.04 15.45
CA THR A 149 6.19 -0.03 16.91
C THR A 149 7.65 -0.16 17.29
N VAL A 150 8.20 0.87 17.93
CA VAL A 150 9.49 0.75 18.64
C VAL A 150 9.27 -0.14 19.85
N LYS A 151 10.01 -1.24 19.88
CA LYS A 151 10.08 -2.10 21.05
C LYS A 151 11.16 -1.60 22.00
#